data_1f94fcd4217b6778e0fa4c4a1580d00c
#
_entry.id   1f94fcd4217b6778e0fa4c4a1580d00c
#
_cell.length_a   1.000
_cell.length_b   1.000
_cell.length_c   1.000
_cell.angle_alpha   90.00
_cell.angle_beta   90.00
_cell.angle_gamma   90.00
#
_symmetry.space_group_name_H-M   'P 1'
#
loop_
_entity.id
_entity.type
_entity.pdbx_description
1 polymer ?
#
loop_
_entity_poly.entity_id
_entity_poly.type
_entity_poly.pdbx_seq_one_letter_code
_entity_poly.pdbx_strand_id
1 'polypeptide(L)'
;MKRKFAAFDIDGTISRNALFMQIVDELIAREHLPADYRSQLDSKFEEYKKRKHKNAYNDYTQLSVDILLKNLKKISVEDYRKAVDSVITKNSDYVYVYTTELIKKLKKQGYFLIALSGSEMYSVQKFTEKLGFDLAIGEYYHEEDGFFTGKIDQVIHKKDIFIKKFILEHDLTLEDSYAIGDSSGDLGMLKVVDNPVAFNPEDKLFDEAKKQGWRIVVERKNVIYELSQSSSAEYELKL
;
A
#
# COMPACT_ATOMS: atom_id res chain seq x y z
N MET A 1 24.13 14.10 -12.72
CA MET A 1 22.79 14.65 -12.40
C MET A 1 22.11 13.68 -11.44
N LYS A 2 21.51 14.21 -10.38
CA LYS A 2 20.73 13.38 -9.44
C LYS A 2 19.61 12.66 -10.16
N ARG A 3 19.30 11.42 -9.72
CA ARG A 3 18.26 10.60 -10.33
C ARG A 3 16.88 11.00 -9.78
N LYS A 4 15.89 11.17 -10.65
CA LYS A 4 14.49 11.37 -10.26
C LYS A 4 13.94 10.10 -9.63
N PHE A 5 12.95 10.22 -8.74
CA PHE A 5 12.34 9.05 -8.11
C PHE A 5 10.81 9.11 -8.13
N ALA A 6 10.23 7.94 -7.92
CA ALA A 6 8.79 7.79 -7.70
C ALA A 6 8.53 6.79 -6.58
N ALA A 7 7.79 7.21 -5.57
CA ALA A 7 7.39 6.40 -4.44
C ALA A 7 5.94 5.95 -4.57
N PHE A 8 5.69 4.67 -4.30
CA PHE A 8 4.37 4.07 -4.40
C PHE A 8 4.01 3.37 -3.09
N ASP A 9 2.81 3.58 -2.60
CA ASP A 9 2.19 2.65 -1.69
C ASP A 9 1.77 1.38 -2.46
N ILE A 10 1.46 0.28 -1.74
CA ILE A 10 1.08 -0.99 -2.35
C ILE A 10 -0.40 -1.28 -2.19
N ASP A 11 -0.87 -1.37 -0.95
CA ASP A 11 -2.20 -1.87 -0.60
C ASP A 11 -3.27 -0.81 -0.91
N GLY A 12 -4.16 -1.07 -1.87
CA GLY A 12 -5.11 -0.06 -2.36
C GLY A 12 -4.56 0.86 -3.45
N THR A 13 -3.24 0.87 -3.66
CA THR A 13 -2.54 1.73 -4.63
C THR A 13 -2.04 0.94 -5.84
N ILE A 14 -1.21 -0.08 -5.68
CA ILE A 14 -0.78 -0.98 -6.76
C ILE A 14 -1.63 -2.23 -6.75
N SER A 15 -1.71 -2.90 -5.60
CA SER A 15 -2.56 -4.06 -5.38
C SER A 15 -4.00 -3.62 -5.12
N ARG A 16 -4.98 -4.26 -5.79
CA ARG A 16 -6.40 -4.02 -5.57
C ARG A 16 -6.89 -4.55 -4.22
N ASN A 17 -6.22 -5.53 -3.69
CA ASN A 17 -6.50 -6.13 -2.39
C ASN A 17 -5.31 -5.89 -1.46
N ALA A 18 -5.58 -5.58 -0.21
CA ALA A 18 -4.54 -5.46 0.80
C ALA A 18 -3.81 -6.81 1.00
N LEU A 19 -2.48 -6.81 0.87
CA LEU A 19 -1.65 -8.01 0.98
C LEU A 19 -1.83 -8.68 2.35
N PHE A 20 -1.78 -7.90 3.43
CA PHE A 20 -1.90 -8.42 4.79
C PHE A 20 -3.24 -9.13 5.02
N MET A 21 -4.35 -8.67 4.41
CA MET A 21 -5.66 -9.32 4.53
C MET A 21 -5.67 -10.69 3.86
N GLN A 22 -5.09 -10.76 2.66
CA GLN A 22 -4.96 -12.02 1.93
C GLN A 22 -4.05 -13.01 2.68
N ILE A 23 -2.99 -12.52 3.33
CA ILE A 23 -2.09 -13.35 4.16
C ILE A 23 -2.83 -13.88 5.39
N VAL A 24 -3.65 -13.06 6.06
CA VAL A 24 -4.49 -13.51 7.18
C VAL A 24 -5.46 -14.61 6.72
N ASP A 25 -6.11 -14.42 5.58
CA ASP A 25 -7.00 -15.42 4.99
C ASP A 25 -6.29 -16.74 4.67
N GLU A 26 -5.08 -16.67 4.10
CA GLU A 26 -4.27 -17.85 3.80
C GLU A 26 -3.78 -18.54 5.07
N LEU A 27 -3.40 -17.79 6.11
CA LEU A 27 -3.01 -18.34 7.42
C LEU A 27 -4.16 -19.08 8.12
N ILE A 28 -5.39 -18.57 8.01
CA ILE A 28 -6.59 -19.27 8.50
C ILE A 28 -6.83 -20.53 7.67
N ALA A 29 -6.74 -20.46 6.36
CA ALA A 29 -6.95 -21.61 5.46
C ALA A 29 -5.91 -22.72 5.68
N ARG A 30 -4.72 -22.38 6.16
CA ARG A 30 -3.63 -23.33 6.53
C ARG A 30 -3.65 -23.75 8.00
N GLU A 31 -4.67 -23.38 8.75
CA GLU A 31 -4.82 -23.69 10.18
C GLU A 31 -3.72 -23.10 11.08
N HIS A 32 -2.96 -22.08 10.62
CA HIS A 32 -2.00 -21.34 11.42
C HIS A 32 -2.68 -20.26 12.28
N LEU A 33 -3.92 -19.92 11.96
CA LEU A 33 -4.81 -19.08 12.76
C LEU A 33 -6.11 -19.82 13.05
N PRO A 34 -6.74 -19.57 14.22
CA PRO A 34 -8.03 -20.19 14.56
C PRO A 34 -9.11 -20.00 13.52
N ALA A 35 -9.83 -21.08 13.19
CA ALA A 35 -10.85 -21.07 12.13
C ALA A 35 -12.06 -20.16 12.43
N ASP A 36 -12.35 -19.89 13.72
CA ASP A 36 -13.42 -18.99 14.15
C ASP A 36 -13.23 -17.53 13.71
N TYR A 37 -11.97 -17.11 13.41
CA TYR A 37 -11.71 -15.82 12.82
C TYR A 37 -12.34 -15.66 11.42
N ARG A 38 -12.54 -16.76 10.69
CA ARG A 38 -13.19 -16.72 9.36
C ARG A 38 -14.60 -16.12 9.49
N SER A 39 -15.40 -16.56 10.42
CA SER A 39 -16.78 -16.07 10.59
C SER A 39 -16.81 -14.58 10.98
N GLN A 40 -15.85 -14.12 11.77
CA GLN A 40 -15.74 -12.71 12.17
C GLN A 40 -15.36 -11.82 10.97
N LEU A 41 -14.37 -12.25 10.17
CA LEU A 41 -13.95 -11.55 8.95
C LEU A 41 -15.06 -11.52 7.91
N ASP A 42 -15.75 -12.64 7.67
CA ASP A 42 -16.86 -12.74 6.73
C ASP A 42 -18.01 -11.79 7.12
N SER A 43 -18.31 -11.68 8.43
CA SER A 43 -19.32 -10.73 8.93
C SER A 43 -18.93 -9.28 8.60
N LYS A 44 -17.69 -8.88 8.85
CA LYS A 44 -17.18 -7.53 8.53
C LYS A 44 -17.10 -7.27 7.03
N PHE A 45 -16.69 -8.27 6.27
CA PHE A 45 -16.68 -8.19 4.80
C PHE A 45 -18.10 -8.01 4.22
N GLU A 46 -19.11 -8.69 4.76
CA GLU A 46 -20.51 -8.48 4.36
C GLU A 46 -21.03 -7.07 4.74
N GLU A 47 -20.61 -6.51 5.88
CA GLU A 47 -20.91 -5.11 6.23
C GLU A 47 -20.31 -4.14 5.20
N TYR A 48 -19.04 -4.36 4.81
CA TYR A 48 -18.38 -3.59 3.76
C TYR A 48 -19.07 -3.74 2.39
N LYS A 49 -19.36 -4.96 1.95
CA LYS A 49 -20.07 -5.21 0.67
C LYS A 49 -21.41 -4.51 0.60
N LYS A 50 -22.16 -4.53 1.69
CA LYS A 50 -23.46 -3.85 1.81
C LYS A 50 -23.34 -2.34 2.03
N ARG A 51 -22.13 -1.82 2.16
CA ARG A 51 -21.86 -0.40 2.50
C ARG A 51 -22.71 0.07 3.68
N LYS A 52 -22.75 -0.73 4.74
CA LYS A 52 -23.61 -0.53 5.90
C LYS A 52 -23.34 0.81 6.61
N HIS A 53 -22.10 1.26 6.60
CA HIS A 53 -21.66 2.58 7.04
C HIS A 53 -20.33 2.96 6.34
N LYS A 54 -19.96 4.23 6.41
CA LYS A 54 -18.77 4.74 5.67
C LYS A 54 -17.44 4.08 6.07
N ASN A 55 -17.31 3.66 7.33
CA ASN A 55 -16.08 3.07 7.85
C ASN A 55 -16.05 1.52 7.76
N ALA A 56 -17.02 0.88 7.10
CA ALA A 56 -17.13 -0.58 7.08
C ALA A 56 -15.87 -1.27 6.48
N TYR A 57 -15.20 -0.64 5.52
CA TYR A 57 -13.93 -1.14 4.99
C TYR A 57 -12.82 -1.06 6.04
N ASN A 58 -12.70 0.08 6.71
CA ASN A 58 -11.67 0.28 7.75
C ASN A 58 -11.87 -0.67 8.93
N ASP A 59 -13.11 -0.96 9.32
CA ASP A 59 -13.41 -1.95 10.37
C ASP A 59 -12.98 -3.37 9.97
N TYR A 60 -13.19 -3.72 8.69
CA TYR A 60 -12.77 -5.02 8.17
C TYR A 60 -11.24 -5.13 8.11
N THR A 61 -10.56 -4.11 7.61
CA THR A 61 -9.09 -4.08 7.55
C THR A 61 -8.48 -4.09 8.95
N GLN A 62 -9.01 -3.29 9.88
CA GLN A 62 -8.51 -3.24 11.27
C GLN A 62 -8.66 -4.58 11.98
N LEU A 63 -9.80 -5.27 11.81
CA LEU A 63 -9.98 -6.61 12.37
C LEU A 63 -8.93 -7.60 11.84
N SER A 64 -8.58 -7.53 10.55
CA SER A 64 -7.54 -8.39 9.97
C SER A 64 -6.16 -8.12 10.59
N VAL A 65 -5.82 -6.83 10.78
CA VAL A 65 -4.58 -6.43 11.47
C VAL A 65 -4.57 -6.95 12.91
N ASP A 66 -5.65 -6.74 13.66
CA ASP A 66 -5.76 -7.15 15.07
C ASP A 66 -5.60 -8.66 15.22
N ILE A 67 -6.22 -9.45 14.33
CA ILE A 67 -6.08 -10.92 14.31
C ILE A 67 -4.62 -11.31 14.10
N LEU A 68 -3.95 -10.74 13.11
CA LEU A 68 -2.56 -11.04 12.81
C LEU A 68 -1.66 -10.70 14.00
N LEU A 69 -1.73 -9.48 14.50
CA LEU A 69 -0.86 -8.99 15.56
C LEU A 69 -1.05 -9.76 16.87
N LYS A 70 -2.30 -10.09 17.24
CA LYS A 70 -2.62 -10.88 18.43
C LYS A 70 -2.01 -12.28 18.41
N ASN A 71 -1.86 -12.86 17.22
CA ASN A 71 -1.38 -14.23 17.06
C ASN A 71 0.06 -14.30 16.50
N LEU A 72 0.69 -13.19 16.17
CA LEU A 72 1.96 -13.12 15.47
C LEU A 72 3.04 -14.00 16.10
N LYS A 73 3.18 -13.98 17.43
CA LYS A 73 4.17 -14.77 18.18
C LYS A 73 3.96 -16.29 18.12
N LYS A 74 2.79 -16.74 17.65
CA LYS A 74 2.46 -18.17 17.54
C LYS A 74 2.69 -18.71 16.14
N ILE A 75 2.94 -17.82 15.19
CA ILE A 75 3.15 -18.17 13.77
C ILE A 75 4.66 -18.28 13.55
N SER A 76 5.11 -19.41 13.01
CA SER A 76 6.51 -19.53 12.61
C SER A 76 6.78 -18.62 11.41
N VAL A 77 7.99 -18.11 11.33
CA VAL A 77 8.43 -17.30 10.18
C VAL A 77 8.31 -18.08 8.87
N GLU A 78 8.60 -19.39 8.93
CA GLU A 78 8.50 -20.28 7.77
C GLU A 78 7.05 -20.40 7.27
N ASP A 79 6.09 -20.61 8.17
CA ASP A 79 4.68 -20.76 7.80
C ASP A 79 4.09 -19.44 7.31
N TYR A 80 4.49 -18.31 7.91
CA TYR A 80 4.12 -17.00 7.40
C TYR A 80 4.63 -16.76 5.98
N ARG A 81 5.92 -17.05 5.71
CA ARG A 81 6.51 -16.89 4.38
C ARG A 81 5.87 -17.81 3.35
N LYS A 82 5.52 -19.05 3.71
CA LYS A 82 4.75 -19.95 2.83
C LYS A 82 3.36 -19.40 2.51
N ALA A 83 2.70 -18.76 3.48
CA ALA A 83 1.41 -18.10 3.22
C ALA A 83 1.59 -16.90 2.27
N VAL A 84 2.62 -16.08 2.47
CA VAL A 84 2.97 -14.98 1.55
C VAL A 84 3.22 -15.50 0.14
N ASP A 85 4.09 -16.50 -0.03
CA ASP A 85 4.43 -17.05 -1.35
C ASP A 85 3.20 -17.59 -2.08
N SER A 86 2.27 -18.23 -1.34
CA SER A 86 1.00 -18.69 -1.88
C SER A 86 0.12 -17.52 -2.36
N VAL A 87 -0.01 -16.48 -1.54
CA VAL A 87 -0.79 -15.26 -1.88
C VAL A 87 -0.20 -14.59 -3.12
N ILE A 88 1.11 -14.38 -3.16
CA ILE A 88 1.78 -13.75 -4.29
C ILE A 88 1.64 -14.57 -5.57
N THR A 89 1.75 -15.90 -5.48
CA THR A 89 1.56 -16.79 -6.64
C THR A 89 0.15 -16.71 -7.21
N LYS A 90 -0.86 -16.60 -6.35
CA LYS A 90 -2.27 -16.56 -6.75
C LYS A 90 -2.74 -15.20 -7.24
N ASN A 91 -2.21 -14.11 -6.67
CA ASN A 91 -2.85 -12.79 -6.74
C ASN A 91 -1.93 -11.62 -7.14
N SER A 92 -0.66 -11.87 -7.52
CA SER A 92 0.30 -10.80 -7.85
C SER A 92 -0.08 -9.99 -9.10
N ASP A 93 -0.99 -10.48 -9.92
CA ASP A 93 -1.54 -9.81 -11.11
C ASP A 93 -2.86 -9.04 -10.84
N TYR A 94 -3.38 -9.13 -9.61
CA TYR A 94 -4.59 -8.41 -9.23
C TYR A 94 -4.28 -6.96 -8.85
N VAL A 95 -3.89 -6.18 -9.86
CA VAL A 95 -3.35 -4.82 -9.74
C VAL A 95 -4.22 -3.79 -10.43
N TYR A 96 -4.02 -2.52 -10.07
CA TYR A 96 -4.64 -1.39 -10.76
C TYR A 96 -3.89 -1.07 -12.07
N VAL A 97 -4.66 -0.75 -13.11
CA VAL A 97 -4.11 -0.45 -14.45
C VAL A 97 -3.34 0.86 -14.43
N TYR A 98 -3.92 1.93 -13.86
CA TYR A 98 -3.29 3.25 -13.82
C TYR A 98 -1.91 3.22 -13.18
N THR A 99 -1.80 2.67 -11.99
CA THR A 99 -0.54 2.66 -11.25
C THR A 99 0.52 1.78 -11.89
N THR A 100 0.13 0.61 -12.44
CA THR A 100 1.07 -0.27 -13.14
C THR A 100 1.57 0.34 -14.45
N GLU A 101 0.74 1.04 -15.21
CA GLU A 101 1.17 1.77 -16.40
C GLU A 101 2.06 2.96 -16.04
N LEU A 102 1.76 3.68 -14.95
CA LEU A 102 2.61 4.74 -14.44
C LEU A 102 3.99 4.23 -14.02
N ILE A 103 4.06 3.08 -13.32
CA ILE A 103 5.32 2.40 -12.96
C ILE A 103 6.14 2.11 -14.22
N LYS A 104 5.55 1.49 -15.23
CA LYS A 104 6.22 1.18 -16.50
C LYS A 104 6.74 2.43 -17.20
N LYS A 105 5.93 3.49 -17.25
CA LYS A 105 6.28 4.78 -17.85
C LYS A 105 7.47 5.42 -17.14
N LEU A 106 7.40 5.55 -15.81
CA LEU A 106 8.45 6.19 -15.02
C LEU A 106 9.75 5.38 -15.04
N LYS A 107 9.65 4.04 -15.00
CA LYS A 107 10.82 3.16 -15.17
C LYS A 107 11.50 3.37 -16.52
N LYS A 108 10.74 3.44 -17.61
CA LYS A 108 11.26 3.73 -18.96
C LYS A 108 11.94 5.10 -19.04
N GLN A 109 11.52 6.06 -18.23
CA GLN A 109 12.10 7.39 -18.11
C GLN A 109 13.34 7.44 -17.19
N GLY A 110 13.74 6.30 -16.59
CA GLY A 110 14.92 6.20 -15.74
C GLY A 110 14.71 6.59 -14.28
N TYR A 111 13.46 6.73 -13.82
CA TYR A 111 13.18 7.00 -12.40
C TYR A 111 13.67 5.88 -11.49
N PHE A 112 14.09 6.25 -10.29
CA PHE A 112 14.31 5.34 -9.18
C PHE A 112 12.96 5.02 -8.54
N LEU A 113 12.56 3.75 -8.56
CA LEU A 113 11.24 3.32 -8.09
C LEU A 113 11.34 2.80 -6.65
N ILE A 114 10.53 3.37 -5.76
CA ILE A 114 10.47 3.04 -4.34
C ILE A 114 9.06 2.55 -4.01
N ALA A 115 8.95 1.37 -3.39
CA ALA A 115 7.71 0.91 -2.77
C ALA A 115 7.79 1.10 -1.24
N LEU A 116 6.75 1.69 -0.65
CA LEU A 116 6.64 1.93 0.80
C LEU A 116 5.26 1.48 1.29
N SER A 117 5.18 0.42 2.07
CA SER A 117 3.92 -0.17 2.53
C SER A 117 3.89 -0.40 4.04
N GLY A 118 2.69 -0.38 4.61
CA GLY A 118 2.40 -0.87 5.95
C GLY A 118 2.30 -2.40 6.04
N SER A 119 2.39 -3.12 4.93
CA SER A 119 2.50 -4.57 4.91
C SER A 119 3.90 -5.03 5.33
N GLU A 120 4.02 -6.27 5.79
CA GLU A 120 5.29 -6.83 6.26
C GLU A 120 6.34 -6.91 5.14
N MET A 121 7.62 -6.70 5.50
CA MET A 121 8.77 -6.53 4.59
C MET A 121 8.89 -7.64 3.54
N TYR A 122 8.83 -8.91 3.92
CA TYR A 122 8.97 -10.04 2.98
C TYR A 122 7.84 -10.05 1.94
N SER A 123 6.61 -9.76 2.38
CA SER A 123 5.45 -9.69 1.49
C SER A 123 5.57 -8.54 0.48
N VAL A 124 6.04 -7.38 0.94
CA VAL A 124 6.30 -6.20 0.10
C VAL A 124 7.37 -6.49 -0.94
N GLN A 125 8.51 -7.08 -0.53
CA GLN A 125 9.60 -7.45 -1.43
C GLN A 125 9.14 -8.46 -2.49
N LYS A 126 8.45 -9.53 -2.08
CA LYS A 126 7.92 -10.55 -2.98
C LYS A 126 6.91 -9.99 -3.99
N PHE A 127 6.02 -9.11 -3.55
CA PHE A 127 5.04 -8.49 -4.45
C PHE A 127 5.70 -7.60 -5.50
N THR A 128 6.70 -6.81 -5.10
CA THR A 128 7.36 -5.83 -5.98
C THR A 128 8.43 -6.40 -6.89
N GLU A 129 8.87 -7.65 -6.64
CA GLU A 129 9.95 -8.32 -7.37
C GLU A 129 9.74 -8.30 -8.90
N LYS A 130 8.51 -8.63 -9.36
CA LYS A 130 8.16 -8.64 -10.78
C LYS A 130 7.90 -7.25 -11.39
N LEU A 131 7.64 -6.24 -10.56
CA LEU A 131 7.35 -4.89 -11.00
C LEU A 131 8.64 -4.08 -11.26
N GLY A 132 9.76 -4.58 -10.75
CA GLY A 132 11.09 -4.03 -10.98
C GLY A 132 11.33 -2.72 -10.26
N PHE A 133 10.90 -2.65 -9.00
CA PHE A 133 11.28 -1.58 -8.08
C PHE A 133 12.78 -1.65 -7.75
N ASP A 134 13.40 -0.48 -7.57
CA ASP A 134 14.79 -0.37 -7.14
C ASP A 134 14.90 -0.59 -5.61
N LEU A 135 13.84 -0.22 -4.86
CA LEU A 135 13.77 -0.35 -3.41
C LEU A 135 12.34 -0.69 -2.97
N ALA A 136 12.20 -1.62 -2.02
CA ALA A 136 10.93 -2.05 -1.47
C ALA A 136 11.03 -2.19 0.05
N ILE A 137 10.24 -1.39 0.77
CA ILE A 137 10.26 -1.30 2.23
C ILE A 137 8.85 -1.54 2.77
N GLY A 138 8.75 -2.51 3.66
CA GLY A 138 7.58 -2.81 4.47
C GLY A 138 7.90 -2.75 5.96
N GLU A 139 6.92 -3.01 6.81
CA GLU A 139 7.14 -3.11 8.24
C GLU A 139 8.05 -4.28 8.58
N TYR A 140 9.03 -4.06 9.44
CA TYR A 140 9.95 -5.11 9.85
C TYR A 140 9.46 -5.81 11.10
N TYR A 141 9.07 -7.07 10.95
CA TYR A 141 8.67 -7.94 12.05
C TYR A 141 9.89 -8.67 12.57
N HIS A 142 10.28 -8.37 13.82
CA HIS A 142 11.47 -8.97 14.44
C HIS A 142 11.27 -10.47 14.69
N GLU A 143 12.31 -11.24 14.40
CA GLU A 143 12.34 -12.70 14.47
C GLU A 143 13.36 -13.16 15.51
N GLU A 144 13.06 -14.25 16.21
CA GLU A 144 13.96 -14.96 17.12
C GLU A 144 13.56 -16.44 17.16
N ASP A 145 14.52 -17.35 17.07
CA ASP A 145 14.32 -18.79 17.11
C ASP A 145 13.25 -19.33 16.14
N GLY A 146 13.12 -18.70 14.96
CA GLY A 146 12.17 -19.11 13.92
C GLY A 146 10.74 -18.63 14.13
N PHE A 147 10.49 -17.76 15.12
CA PHE A 147 9.19 -17.15 15.39
C PHE A 147 9.27 -15.62 15.44
N PHE A 148 8.16 -14.97 15.23
CA PHE A 148 8.09 -13.51 15.41
C PHE A 148 8.06 -13.16 16.91
N THR A 149 8.83 -12.13 17.28
CA THR A 149 8.91 -11.65 18.68
C THR A 149 7.71 -10.78 19.06
N GLY A 150 6.94 -10.32 18.08
CA GLY A 150 5.87 -9.33 18.25
C GLY A 150 6.37 -7.89 18.29
N LYS A 151 7.68 -7.64 18.19
CA LYS A 151 8.23 -6.31 17.98
C LYS A 151 8.17 -5.97 16.50
N ILE A 152 7.73 -4.74 16.17
CA ILE A 152 7.55 -4.28 14.81
C ILE A 152 8.16 -2.89 14.66
N ASP A 153 9.01 -2.72 13.67
CA ASP A 153 9.49 -1.40 13.25
C ASP A 153 8.56 -0.89 12.14
N GLN A 154 7.72 0.08 12.49
CA GLN A 154 6.66 0.60 11.62
C GLN A 154 7.19 1.55 10.56
N VAL A 155 6.64 1.43 9.36
CA VAL A 155 6.91 2.28 8.18
C VAL A 155 5.75 3.23 7.89
N ILE A 156 4.51 2.79 8.08
CA ILE A 156 3.31 3.47 7.59
C ILE A 156 3.22 4.95 8.01
N HIS A 157 3.61 5.30 9.22
CA HIS A 157 3.56 6.67 9.73
C HIS A 157 4.89 7.43 9.57
N LYS A 158 5.87 6.85 8.89
CA LYS A 158 7.24 7.37 8.72
C LYS A 158 7.67 7.44 7.26
N LYS A 159 6.75 7.34 6.31
CA LYS A 159 7.06 7.29 4.87
C LYS A 159 7.87 8.52 4.41
N ASP A 160 7.61 9.71 4.98
CA ASP A 160 8.41 10.91 4.70
C ASP A 160 9.87 10.80 5.20
N ILE A 161 10.08 10.17 6.35
CA ILE A 161 11.42 9.94 6.92
C ILE A 161 12.22 9.03 6.01
N PHE A 162 11.60 7.94 5.51
CA PHE A 162 12.22 7.03 4.56
C PHE A 162 12.55 7.73 3.23
N ILE A 163 11.64 8.51 2.68
CA ILE A 163 11.91 9.28 1.44
C ILE A 163 13.11 10.21 1.63
N LYS A 164 13.14 11.00 2.71
CA LYS A 164 14.26 11.91 3.01
C LYS A 164 15.59 11.16 3.16
N LYS A 165 15.58 10.00 3.80
CA LYS A 165 16.74 9.12 3.93
C LYS A 165 17.22 8.64 2.56
N PHE A 166 16.33 8.11 1.73
CA PHE A 166 16.69 7.56 0.42
C PHE A 166 17.17 8.61 -0.58
N ILE A 167 16.65 9.84 -0.50
CA ILE A 167 17.19 10.97 -1.29
C ILE A 167 18.69 11.14 -1.05
N LEU A 168 19.13 11.01 0.19
CA LEU A 168 20.55 11.14 0.56
C LEU A 168 21.36 9.90 0.18
N GLU A 169 20.84 8.70 0.47
CA GLU A 169 21.56 7.44 0.27
C GLU A 169 21.73 7.06 -1.21
N HIS A 170 20.77 7.45 -2.07
CA HIS A 170 20.77 7.09 -3.49
C HIS A 170 20.98 8.27 -4.44
N ASP A 171 21.42 9.42 -3.93
CA ASP A 171 21.65 10.67 -4.71
C ASP A 171 20.44 11.04 -5.59
N LEU A 172 19.22 11.04 -4.96
CA LEU A 172 17.97 11.35 -5.64
C LEU A 172 17.67 12.86 -5.59
N THR A 173 16.75 13.31 -6.47
CA THR A 173 16.25 14.68 -6.49
C THR A 173 14.75 14.73 -6.26
N LEU A 174 14.28 15.77 -5.56
CA LEU A 174 12.86 16.09 -5.43
C LEU A 174 12.27 16.66 -6.72
N GLU A 175 13.12 17.28 -7.57
CA GLU A 175 12.68 17.83 -8.85
C GLU A 175 11.98 16.77 -9.69
N ASP A 176 10.72 17.03 -10.06
CA ASP A 176 9.84 16.14 -10.82
C ASP A 176 9.67 14.74 -10.18
N SER A 177 9.80 14.66 -8.84
CA SER A 177 9.53 13.43 -8.09
C SER A 177 8.04 13.13 -8.00
N TYR A 178 7.70 11.85 -7.83
CA TYR A 178 6.31 11.39 -7.68
C TYR A 178 6.12 10.65 -6.35
N ALA A 179 4.92 10.79 -5.77
CA ALA A 179 4.41 9.85 -4.78
C ALA A 179 2.95 9.52 -5.06
N ILE A 180 2.58 8.26 -4.90
CA ILE A 180 1.24 7.74 -5.17
C ILE A 180 0.76 6.93 -3.97
N GLY A 181 -0.42 7.23 -3.44
CA GLY A 181 -1.01 6.54 -2.29
C GLY A 181 -2.52 6.73 -2.23
N ASP A 182 -3.20 5.90 -1.41
CA ASP A 182 -4.66 5.85 -1.30
C ASP A 182 -5.20 6.23 0.09
N SER A 183 -4.35 6.30 1.10
CA SER A 183 -4.75 6.46 2.50
C SER A 183 -4.06 7.60 3.24
N SER A 184 -4.55 7.92 4.42
CA SER A 184 -3.91 8.91 5.32
C SER A 184 -2.50 8.50 5.77
N GLY A 185 -2.15 7.21 5.70
CA GLY A 185 -0.80 6.72 5.93
C GLY A 185 0.23 7.23 4.91
N ASP A 186 -0.23 7.69 3.75
CA ASP A 186 0.60 8.18 2.64
C ASP A 186 0.85 9.68 2.67
N LEU A 187 0.13 10.41 3.52
CA LEU A 187 0.24 11.87 3.62
C LEU A 187 1.69 12.35 3.78
N GLY A 188 2.49 11.62 4.57
CA GLY A 188 3.88 11.95 4.78
C GLY A 188 4.69 11.98 3.48
N MET A 189 4.60 10.93 2.65
CA MET A 189 5.34 10.88 1.39
C MET A 189 4.75 11.80 0.33
N LEU A 190 3.43 11.98 0.28
CA LEU A 190 2.76 12.85 -0.68
C LEU A 190 3.13 14.32 -0.49
N LYS A 191 3.34 14.76 0.76
CA LYS A 191 3.71 16.15 1.10
C LYS A 191 5.14 16.55 0.73
N VAL A 192 6.02 15.61 0.44
CA VAL A 192 7.44 15.89 0.21
C VAL A 192 7.87 15.83 -1.25
N VAL A 193 6.98 15.48 -2.17
CA VAL A 193 7.29 15.34 -3.60
C VAL A 193 6.68 16.45 -4.44
N ASP A 194 7.21 16.66 -5.64
CA ASP A 194 6.67 17.66 -6.57
C ASP A 194 5.33 17.25 -7.21
N ASN A 195 5.14 15.95 -7.46
CA ASN A 195 3.95 15.41 -8.13
C ASN A 195 3.20 14.39 -7.27
N PRO A 196 2.50 14.83 -6.20
CA PRO A 196 1.66 13.96 -5.40
C PRO A 196 0.39 13.52 -6.15
N VAL A 197 0.06 12.24 -6.03
CA VAL A 197 -1.15 11.65 -6.61
C VAL A 197 -1.93 10.91 -5.54
N ALA A 198 -3.11 11.41 -5.19
CA ALA A 198 -4.08 10.72 -4.36
C ALA A 198 -4.87 9.73 -5.25
N PHE A 199 -4.56 8.44 -5.15
CA PHE A 199 -5.14 7.40 -5.99
C PHE A 199 -6.24 6.65 -5.24
N ASN A 200 -7.46 6.58 -5.79
CA ASN A 200 -8.64 5.97 -5.14
C ASN A 200 -8.76 6.37 -3.65
N PRO A 201 -8.61 7.65 -3.29
CA PRO A 201 -8.33 8.07 -1.93
C PRO A 201 -9.47 7.78 -0.95
N GLU A 202 -9.11 7.39 0.28
CA GLU A 202 -10.04 7.45 1.41
C GLU A 202 -10.42 8.91 1.74
N ASP A 203 -11.45 9.11 2.58
CA ASP A 203 -12.02 10.44 2.87
C ASP A 203 -10.99 11.46 3.37
N LYS A 204 -10.12 11.08 4.32
CA LYS A 204 -9.09 11.97 4.88
C LYS A 204 -8.05 12.39 3.84
N LEU A 205 -7.57 11.42 3.03
CA LEU A 205 -6.63 11.74 1.97
C LEU A 205 -7.29 12.58 0.87
N PHE A 206 -8.54 12.29 0.53
CA PHE A 206 -9.31 13.08 -0.45
C PHE A 206 -9.45 14.54 -0.01
N ASP A 207 -9.79 14.78 1.26
CA ASP A 207 -9.95 16.14 1.78
C ASP A 207 -8.62 16.88 1.82
N GLU A 208 -7.52 16.23 2.22
CA GLU A 208 -6.19 16.85 2.18
C GLU A 208 -5.73 17.10 0.75
N ALA A 209 -5.95 16.18 -0.19
CA ALA A 209 -5.61 16.36 -1.60
C ALA A 209 -6.31 17.58 -2.19
N LYS A 210 -7.61 17.77 -1.91
CA LYS A 210 -8.34 18.99 -2.31
C LYS A 210 -7.75 20.27 -1.72
N LYS A 211 -7.43 20.24 -0.44
CA LYS A 211 -6.84 21.39 0.27
C LYS A 211 -5.49 21.81 -0.31
N GLN A 212 -4.68 20.83 -0.73
CA GLN A 212 -3.33 21.04 -1.25
C GLN A 212 -3.28 21.21 -2.78
N GLY A 213 -4.39 21.05 -3.48
CA GLY A 213 -4.43 21.09 -4.95
C GLY A 213 -3.76 19.88 -5.62
N TRP A 214 -3.66 18.75 -4.94
CA TRP A 214 -3.02 17.54 -5.49
C TRP A 214 -3.87 16.91 -6.59
N ARG A 215 -3.21 16.18 -7.48
CA ARG A 215 -3.91 15.34 -8.46
C ARG A 215 -4.67 14.23 -7.73
N ILE A 216 -5.94 14.04 -8.12
CA ILE A 216 -6.77 12.94 -7.64
C ILE A 216 -7.06 12.03 -8.84
N VAL A 217 -6.83 10.73 -8.68
CA VAL A 217 -7.10 9.73 -9.71
C VAL A 217 -8.03 8.67 -9.14
N VAL A 218 -9.09 8.36 -9.88
CA VAL A 218 -10.04 7.31 -9.50
C VAL A 218 -10.14 6.30 -10.63
N GLU A 219 -9.70 5.07 -10.39
CA GLU A 219 -9.88 3.95 -11.31
C GLU A 219 -11.11 3.13 -10.88
N ARG A 220 -12.12 3.09 -11.74
CA ARG A 220 -13.33 2.32 -11.48
C ARG A 220 -13.80 1.61 -12.75
N LYS A 221 -14.05 0.30 -12.64
CA LYS A 221 -14.38 -0.57 -13.77
C LYS A 221 -13.30 -0.45 -14.85
N ASN A 222 -13.65 0.10 -16.02
CA ASN A 222 -12.80 0.29 -17.19
C ASN A 222 -12.52 1.78 -17.50
N VAL A 223 -12.73 2.67 -16.52
CA VAL A 223 -12.52 4.12 -16.68
C VAL A 223 -11.58 4.62 -15.58
N ILE A 224 -10.64 5.45 -15.98
CA ILE A 224 -9.75 6.20 -15.10
C ILE A 224 -10.18 7.66 -15.17
N TYR A 225 -10.55 8.23 -14.03
CA TYR A 225 -10.91 9.63 -13.88
C TYR A 225 -9.72 10.36 -13.27
N GLU A 226 -9.13 11.28 -14.02
CA GLU A 226 -8.08 12.17 -13.51
C GLU A 226 -8.69 13.53 -13.21
N LEU A 227 -8.59 13.96 -11.97
CA LEU A 227 -9.09 15.23 -11.49
C LEU A 227 -7.92 16.10 -11.08
N SER A 228 -7.92 17.36 -11.53
CA SER A 228 -6.94 18.36 -11.11
C SER A 228 -7.64 19.66 -10.77
N GLN A 229 -7.03 20.44 -9.87
CA GLN A 229 -7.55 21.74 -9.51
C GLN A 229 -7.37 22.72 -10.68
N SER A 230 -8.45 23.42 -11.03
CA SER A 230 -8.45 24.49 -12.01
C SER A 230 -7.95 25.82 -11.41
N SER A 231 -7.81 26.84 -12.23
CA SER A 231 -7.46 28.19 -11.78
C SER A 231 -8.50 28.81 -10.83
N SER A 232 -9.75 28.33 -10.87
CA SER A 232 -10.83 28.73 -9.97
C SER A 232 -10.84 27.95 -8.65
N ALA A 233 -9.83 27.14 -8.37
CA ALA A 233 -9.73 26.22 -7.23
C ALA A 233 -10.79 25.09 -7.22
N GLU A 234 -11.51 24.90 -8.30
CA GLU A 234 -12.42 23.77 -8.50
C GLU A 234 -11.69 22.57 -9.09
N TYR A 235 -12.15 21.35 -8.74
CA TYR A 235 -11.62 20.14 -9.34
C TYR A 235 -12.36 19.79 -10.62
N GLU A 236 -11.64 19.67 -11.70
CA GLU A 236 -12.16 19.34 -13.02
C GLU A 236 -11.61 18.02 -13.53
N LEU A 237 -12.46 17.30 -14.28
CA LEU A 237 -12.04 16.10 -14.99
C LEU A 237 -11.11 16.52 -16.15
N LYS A 238 -9.92 15.94 -16.19
CA LYS A 238 -9.05 16.03 -17.36
C LYS A 238 -9.61 15.15 -18.48
N LEU A 239 -9.87 15.77 -19.62
CA LEU A 239 -10.27 15.10 -20.84
C LEU A 239 -9.05 14.74 -21.68
#